data_2518b17735b2def7e5743e1e54bed30c
#
_entry.id   2518b17735b2def7e5743e1e54bed30c
#
_cell.length_a   1.000
_cell.length_b   1.000
_cell.length_c   1.000
_cell.angle_alpha   90.00
_cell.angle_beta   90.00
_cell.angle_gamma   90.00
#
_symmetry.space_group_name_H-M   'P 1'
#
loop_
_entity.id
_entity.type
_entity.pdbx_description
1 polymer ?
#
loop_
_entity_poly.entity_id
_entity_poly.type
_entity_poly.pdbx_seq_one_letter_code
_entity_poly.pdbx_strand_id
1 'polypeptide(L)'
;MTLEKRKLENEEDRKPKKTEKTPSHARWVARVFLIAMSLSAAMSLCSGAVLEDAGYVSATLILLLFILLGIMFDIIGVAVTAANPKPFNSMASHRVKGAKEALYLIRNAEKVASFCNDVVGDICGIVSGSTATVIVVLLQNSFGWRSIVVSTVVTALISGLTIGGKAIGKKVAMKKSKDVIYLTAKVLSVLHLVR
;
A
#
# COMPACT_ATOMS: atom_id res chain seq x y z
N MET A 1 47.14 19.20 -33.68
CA MET A 1 46.23 18.10 -34.08
C MET A 1 45.59 17.46 -32.87
N THR A 2 44.94 18.23 -31.95
CA THR A 2 44.49 17.64 -30.68
C THR A 2 43.18 18.27 -30.11
N LEU A 3 42.76 19.42 -30.55
CA LEU A 3 41.52 20.04 -30.01
C LEU A 3 40.29 19.79 -30.90
N GLU A 4 40.50 19.63 -32.18
CA GLU A 4 39.43 19.41 -33.18
C GLU A 4 38.94 17.93 -33.11
N LYS A 5 39.81 16.96 -32.91
CA LYS A 5 39.42 15.57 -32.70
C LYS A 5 38.59 15.35 -31.39
N ARG A 6 38.90 16.11 -30.34
CA ARG A 6 38.14 16.05 -29.09
C ARG A 6 36.75 16.68 -29.20
N LYS A 7 36.56 17.64 -30.10
CA LYS A 7 35.24 18.20 -30.37
C LYS A 7 34.37 17.25 -31.18
N LEU A 8 34.94 16.54 -32.12
CA LEU A 8 34.22 15.55 -32.94
C LEU A 8 33.83 14.30 -32.13
N GLU A 9 34.67 13.81 -31.21
CA GLU A 9 34.34 12.72 -30.29
C GLU A 9 33.21 13.13 -29.32
N ASN A 10 33.18 14.37 -28.87
CA ASN A 10 32.09 14.83 -27.97
C ASN A 10 30.76 15.12 -28.71
N GLU A 11 30.76 15.27 -30.01
CA GLU A 11 29.52 15.39 -30.80
C GLU A 11 28.94 14.03 -31.20
N GLU A 12 29.78 12.99 -31.32
CA GLU A 12 29.32 11.63 -31.64
C GLU A 12 28.63 10.93 -30.45
N ASP A 13 28.99 11.29 -29.20
CA ASP A 13 28.34 10.81 -27.98
C ASP A 13 27.00 11.51 -27.67
N ARG A 14 26.64 12.56 -28.44
CA ARG A 14 25.31 13.22 -28.38
C ARG A 14 24.28 12.62 -29.31
N LYS A 15 24.36 11.34 -29.64
CA LYS A 15 23.20 10.67 -30.24
C LYS A 15 22.06 10.71 -29.23
N PRO A 16 20.87 11.25 -29.60
CA PRO A 16 19.75 11.26 -28.71
C PRO A 16 19.46 9.80 -28.31
N LYS A 17 19.59 9.50 -27.02
CA LYS A 17 19.10 8.21 -26.48
C LYS A 17 17.71 8.02 -27.05
N LYS A 18 17.55 6.97 -27.86
CA LYS A 18 16.24 6.53 -28.32
C LYS A 18 15.32 6.55 -27.12
N THR A 19 14.39 7.48 -27.12
CA THR A 19 13.29 7.52 -26.17
C THR A 19 12.60 6.18 -26.33
N GLU A 20 12.90 5.23 -25.44
CA GLU A 20 12.05 4.07 -25.27
C GLU A 20 10.64 4.64 -25.10
N LYS A 21 9.75 4.26 -25.98
CA LYS A 21 8.33 4.61 -25.92
C LYS A 21 7.80 4.04 -24.60
N THR A 22 7.97 4.80 -23.52
CA THR A 22 7.27 4.54 -22.27
C THR A 22 5.79 4.38 -22.63
N PRO A 23 5.16 3.29 -22.27
CA PRO A 23 3.72 3.12 -22.51
C PRO A 23 3.06 4.39 -22.00
N SER A 24 2.31 5.07 -22.86
CA SER A 24 1.75 6.41 -22.63
C SER A 24 1.34 6.51 -21.15
N HIS A 25 1.94 7.44 -20.43
CA HIS A 25 1.72 7.66 -18.98
C HIS A 25 0.22 7.66 -18.66
N ALA A 26 -0.59 8.16 -19.57
CA ALA A 26 -2.05 8.13 -19.52
C ALA A 26 -2.63 6.70 -19.49
N ARG A 27 -2.09 5.76 -20.26
CA ARG A 27 -2.57 4.36 -20.25
C ARG A 27 -2.22 3.64 -18.94
N TRP A 28 -1.07 3.95 -18.35
CA TRP A 28 -0.70 3.42 -17.05
C TRP A 28 -1.61 3.98 -15.95
N VAL A 29 -1.82 5.30 -15.92
CA VAL A 29 -2.75 5.97 -14.99
C VAL A 29 -4.16 5.43 -15.12
N ALA A 30 -4.68 5.28 -16.35
CA ALA A 30 -6.02 4.73 -16.58
C ALA A 30 -6.17 3.29 -16.05
N ARG A 31 -5.15 2.44 -16.20
CA ARG A 31 -5.17 1.07 -15.63
C ARG A 31 -5.20 1.09 -14.11
N VAL A 32 -4.33 1.89 -13.48
CA VAL A 32 -4.29 2.02 -12.02
C VAL A 32 -5.63 2.54 -11.51
N PHE A 33 -6.22 3.54 -12.17
CA PHE A 33 -7.53 4.08 -11.83
C PHE A 33 -8.64 3.02 -11.91
N LEU A 34 -8.69 2.23 -13.00
CA LEU A 34 -9.69 1.17 -13.15
C LEU A 34 -9.53 0.07 -12.11
N ILE A 35 -8.29 -0.34 -11.80
CA ILE A 35 -8.00 -1.34 -10.77
C ILE A 35 -8.42 -0.81 -9.39
N ALA A 36 -8.05 0.40 -9.05
CA ALA A 36 -8.40 1.03 -7.78
C ALA A 36 -9.92 1.16 -7.63
N MET A 37 -10.62 1.61 -8.68
CA MET A 37 -12.07 1.75 -8.69
C MET A 37 -12.77 0.40 -8.52
N SER A 38 -12.33 -0.64 -9.25
CA SER A 38 -12.90 -1.99 -9.14
C SER A 38 -12.67 -2.60 -7.76
N LEU A 39 -11.47 -2.46 -7.22
CA LEU A 39 -11.10 -2.97 -5.90
C LEU A 39 -11.86 -2.23 -4.79
N SER A 40 -11.96 -0.90 -4.89
CA SER A 40 -12.73 -0.08 -3.95
C SER A 40 -14.21 -0.45 -3.96
N ALA A 41 -14.80 -0.61 -5.13
CA ALA A 41 -16.18 -1.04 -5.27
C ALA A 41 -16.43 -2.43 -4.66
N ALA A 42 -15.55 -3.40 -4.94
CA ALA A 42 -15.66 -4.74 -4.38
C ALA A 42 -15.56 -4.73 -2.84
N MET A 43 -14.57 -4.03 -2.28
CA MET A 43 -14.41 -3.93 -0.83
C MET A 43 -15.57 -3.18 -0.17
N SER A 44 -16.08 -2.13 -0.79
CA SER A 44 -17.24 -1.38 -0.28
C SER A 44 -18.51 -2.21 -0.30
N LEU A 45 -18.75 -2.99 -1.35
CA LEU A 45 -19.89 -3.91 -1.42
C LEU A 45 -19.80 -5.01 -0.37
N CYS A 46 -18.63 -5.64 -0.22
CA CYS A 46 -18.41 -6.66 0.81
C CYS A 46 -18.62 -6.09 2.23
N SER A 47 -18.10 -4.91 2.50
CA SER A 47 -18.29 -4.24 3.79
C SER A 47 -19.76 -3.85 4.01
N GLY A 48 -20.43 -3.30 2.99
CA GLY A 48 -21.83 -2.91 3.04
C GLY A 48 -22.75 -4.07 3.33
N ALA A 49 -22.60 -5.18 2.60
CA ALA A 49 -23.42 -6.39 2.78
C ALA A 49 -23.33 -6.99 4.18
N VAL A 50 -22.13 -6.91 4.81
CA VAL A 50 -21.95 -7.37 6.19
C VAL A 50 -22.49 -6.36 7.21
N LEU A 51 -22.55 -5.08 6.85
CA LEU A 51 -23.00 -4.00 7.73
C LEU A 51 -24.51 -3.80 7.74
N GLU A 52 -25.26 -4.30 6.75
CA GLU A 52 -26.71 -4.14 6.67
C GLU A 52 -27.45 -4.70 7.91
N ASP A 53 -27.00 -5.87 8.40
CA ASP A 53 -27.58 -6.52 9.60
C ASP A 53 -26.63 -6.45 10.81
N ALA A 54 -25.58 -5.62 10.75
CA ALA A 54 -24.54 -5.58 11.75
C ALA A 54 -24.97 -4.79 12.99
N GLY A 55 -24.88 -5.43 14.14
CA GLY A 55 -24.86 -4.73 15.42
C GLY A 55 -23.54 -3.98 15.66
N TYR A 56 -23.45 -3.27 16.78
CA TYR A 56 -22.25 -2.49 17.14
C TYR A 56 -20.95 -3.29 17.11
N VAL A 57 -20.99 -4.53 17.60
CA VAL A 57 -19.79 -5.39 17.73
C VAL A 57 -19.24 -5.74 16.35
N SER A 58 -20.10 -6.17 15.44
CA SER A 58 -19.69 -6.56 14.09
C SER A 58 -19.18 -5.35 13.28
N ALA A 59 -19.85 -4.20 13.37
CA ALA A 59 -19.38 -2.98 12.71
C ALA A 59 -18.00 -2.54 13.26
N THR A 60 -17.78 -2.62 14.56
CA THR A 60 -16.49 -2.27 15.17
C THR A 60 -15.39 -3.26 14.78
N LEU A 61 -15.69 -4.57 14.69
CA LEU A 61 -14.73 -5.57 14.25
C LEU A 61 -14.31 -5.36 12.78
N ILE A 62 -15.27 -5.06 11.91
CA ILE A 62 -15.02 -4.73 10.50
C ILE A 62 -14.14 -3.47 10.40
N LEU A 63 -14.47 -2.43 11.15
CA LEU A 63 -13.67 -1.21 11.21
C LEU A 63 -12.21 -1.51 11.60
N LEU A 64 -12.00 -2.24 12.68
CA LEU A 64 -10.68 -2.63 13.15
C LEU A 64 -9.91 -3.47 12.11
N LEU A 65 -10.59 -4.40 11.45
CA LEU A 65 -10.01 -5.22 10.40
C LEU A 65 -9.48 -4.36 9.26
N PHE A 66 -10.26 -3.40 8.74
CA PHE A 66 -9.81 -2.54 7.65
C PHE A 66 -8.71 -1.58 8.07
N ILE A 67 -8.74 -1.06 9.30
CA ILE A 67 -7.64 -0.25 9.83
C ILE A 67 -6.34 -1.07 9.90
N LEU A 68 -6.39 -2.29 10.43
CA LEU A 68 -5.22 -3.17 10.54
C LEU A 68 -4.68 -3.58 9.17
N LEU A 69 -5.56 -3.91 8.22
CA LEU A 69 -5.17 -4.20 6.84
C LEU A 69 -4.46 -2.99 6.21
N GLY A 70 -5.02 -1.80 6.32
CA GLY A 70 -4.41 -0.59 5.81
C GLY A 70 -3.02 -0.33 6.41
N ILE A 71 -2.87 -0.49 7.73
CA ILE A 71 -1.57 -0.36 8.42
C ILE A 71 -0.57 -1.42 7.94
N MET A 72 -1.00 -2.68 7.77
CA MET A 72 -0.13 -3.76 7.29
C MET A 72 0.40 -3.48 5.88
N PHE A 73 -0.46 -3.06 4.95
CA PHE A 73 -0.03 -2.72 3.60
C PHE A 73 0.88 -1.49 3.57
N ASP A 74 0.62 -0.47 4.38
CA ASP A 74 1.51 0.68 4.56
C ASP A 74 2.92 0.25 5.06
N ILE A 75 2.97 -0.69 6.02
CA ILE A 75 4.23 -1.24 6.52
C ILE A 75 5.01 -1.94 5.41
N ILE A 76 4.33 -2.77 4.59
CA ILE A 76 4.95 -3.48 3.47
C ILE A 76 5.49 -2.48 2.44
N GLY A 77 4.69 -1.51 2.04
CA GLY A 77 5.07 -0.48 1.07
C GLY A 77 6.31 0.31 1.49
N VAL A 78 6.36 0.75 2.76
CA VAL A 78 7.52 1.47 3.31
C VAL A 78 8.73 0.53 3.47
N ALA A 79 8.53 -0.71 3.92
CA ALA A 79 9.63 -1.66 4.09
C ALA A 79 10.33 -1.98 2.76
N VAL A 80 9.56 -2.12 1.67
CA VAL A 80 10.11 -2.42 0.33
C VAL A 80 11.01 -1.30 -0.18
N THR A 81 10.65 -0.04 0.05
CA THR A 81 11.48 1.11 -0.34
C THR A 81 12.70 1.31 0.57
N ALA A 82 12.60 0.91 1.83
CA ALA A 82 13.67 1.07 2.83
C ALA A 82 14.67 -0.10 2.85
N ALA A 83 14.41 -1.20 2.13
CA ALA A 83 15.20 -2.40 2.25
C ALA A 83 16.50 -2.39 1.46
N ASN A 84 17.55 -2.93 2.07
CA ASN A 84 18.81 -3.18 1.39
C ASN A 84 18.77 -4.54 0.66
N PRO A 85 19.09 -4.60 -0.65
CA PRO A 85 19.07 -5.85 -1.41
C PRO A 85 20.21 -6.82 -1.06
N LYS A 86 21.30 -6.34 -0.44
CA LYS A 86 22.51 -7.15 -0.17
C LYS A 86 22.23 -8.44 0.61
N PRO A 87 21.49 -8.42 1.75
CA PRO A 87 21.19 -9.64 2.49
C PRO A 87 20.38 -10.66 1.67
N PHE A 88 19.45 -10.18 0.86
CA PHE A 88 18.60 -11.03 0.04
C PHE A 88 19.34 -11.65 -1.15
N ASN A 89 20.36 -10.98 -1.70
CA ASN A 89 21.24 -11.57 -2.71
C ASN A 89 22.01 -12.79 -2.13
N SER A 90 22.55 -12.66 -0.91
CA SER A 90 23.21 -13.77 -0.22
C SER A 90 22.23 -14.92 0.08
N MET A 91 21.00 -14.61 0.54
CA MET A 91 19.98 -15.65 0.78
C MET A 91 19.56 -16.34 -0.52
N ALA A 92 19.50 -15.63 -1.65
CA ALA A 92 19.15 -16.20 -2.94
C ALA A 92 20.26 -17.13 -3.49
N SER A 93 21.53 -16.80 -3.29
CA SER A 93 22.65 -17.68 -3.66
C SER A 93 22.63 -19.00 -2.88
N HIS A 94 22.17 -18.98 -1.63
CA HIS A 94 21.95 -20.17 -0.81
C HIS A 94 20.57 -20.83 -1.03
N ARG A 95 19.82 -20.44 -2.05
CA ARG A 95 18.50 -20.97 -2.41
C ARG A 95 17.47 -20.96 -1.27
N VAL A 96 17.54 -19.98 -0.38
CA VAL A 96 16.58 -19.81 0.70
C VAL A 96 15.21 -19.49 0.11
N LYS A 97 14.16 -20.18 0.57
CA LYS A 97 12.77 -19.95 0.12
C LYS A 97 12.34 -18.51 0.42
N GLY A 98 11.73 -17.85 -0.56
CA GLY A 98 11.29 -16.45 -0.45
C GLY A 98 12.36 -15.41 -0.81
N ALA A 99 13.62 -15.80 -1.00
CA ALA A 99 14.68 -14.84 -1.30
C ALA A 99 14.58 -14.24 -2.70
N LYS A 100 14.14 -15.02 -3.69
CA LYS A 100 13.90 -14.55 -5.07
C LYS A 100 12.74 -13.56 -5.12
N GLU A 101 11.68 -13.88 -4.43
CA GLU A 101 10.48 -13.05 -4.30
C GLU A 101 10.79 -11.74 -3.57
N ALA A 102 11.59 -11.79 -2.52
CA ALA A 102 12.08 -10.60 -1.83
C ALA A 102 12.88 -9.68 -2.75
N LEU A 103 13.79 -10.23 -3.55
CA LEU A 103 14.54 -9.47 -4.56
C LEU A 103 13.63 -8.89 -5.64
N TYR A 104 12.61 -9.63 -6.06
CA TYR A 104 11.62 -9.12 -7.00
C TYR A 104 10.87 -7.92 -6.44
N LEU A 105 10.41 -8.00 -5.18
CA LEU A 105 9.75 -6.89 -4.50
C LEU A 105 10.66 -5.66 -4.40
N ILE A 106 11.92 -5.84 -3.99
CA ILE A 106 12.88 -4.74 -3.85
C ILE A 106 13.24 -4.11 -5.20
N ARG A 107 13.39 -4.92 -6.26
CA ARG A 107 13.66 -4.39 -7.62
C ARG A 107 12.51 -3.60 -8.20
N ASN A 108 11.29 -3.89 -7.77
CA ASN A 108 10.08 -3.20 -8.17
C ASN A 108 9.51 -2.33 -7.04
N ALA A 109 10.36 -1.85 -6.13
CA ALA A 109 9.97 -1.19 -4.88
C ALA A 109 8.97 -0.06 -5.09
N GLU A 110 9.20 0.80 -6.09
CA GLU A 110 8.32 1.93 -6.40
C GLU A 110 6.88 1.48 -6.75
N LYS A 111 6.76 0.47 -7.62
CA LYS A 111 5.45 -0.06 -8.03
C LYS A 111 4.73 -0.76 -6.89
N VAL A 112 5.48 -1.55 -6.11
CA VAL A 112 4.92 -2.28 -4.96
C VAL A 112 4.50 -1.32 -3.86
N ALA A 113 5.33 -0.32 -3.55
CA ALA A 113 5.01 0.69 -2.55
C ALA A 113 3.79 1.52 -2.95
N SER A 114 3.73 1.99 -4.20
CA SER A 114 2.57 2.72 -4.71
C SER A 114 1.29 1.87 -4.64
N PHE A 115 1.35 0.61 -5.04
CA PHE A 115 0.18 -0.27 -4.93
C PHE A 115 -0.26 -0.50 -3.47
N CYS A 116 0.68 -0.78 -2.57
CA CYS A 116 0.37 -1.05 -1.17
C CYS A 116 -0.15 0.20 -0.43
N ASN A 117 0.52 1.33 -0.60
CA ASN A 117 0.18 2.56 0.13
C ASN A 117 -0.99 3.30 -0.51
N ASP A 118 -0.89 3.57 -1.84
CA ASP A 118 -1.81 4.47 -2.52
C ASP A 118 -3.11 3.74 -2.94
N VAL A 119 -3.01 2.46 -3.37
CA VAL A 119 -4.22 1.73 -3.78
C VAL A 119 -4.86 1.05 -2.57
N VAL A 120 -4.17 0.10 -1.94
CA VAL A 120 -4.78 -0.70 -0.87
C VAL A 120 -4.96 0.12 0.41
N GLY A 121 -3.96 0.92 0.78
CA GLY A 121 -3.99 1.76 1.97
C GLY A 121 -5.11 2.80 1.95
N ASP A 122 -5.35 3.43 0.79
CA ASP A 122 -6.41 4.42 0.62
C ASP A 122 -7.80 3.78 0.58
N ILE A 123 -7.95 2.63 -0.11
CA ILE A 123 -9.21 1.89 -0.12
C ILE A 123 -9.60 1.45 1.29
N CYS A 124 -8.66 0.89 2.06
CA CYS A 124 -8.91 0.55 3.46
C CYS A 124 -9.30 1.77 4.29
N GLY A 125 -8.70 2.94 4.01
CA GLY A 125 -9.06 4.21 4.65
C GLY A 125 -10.49 4.66 4.34
N ILE A 126 -10.90 4.58 3.09
CA ILE A 126 -12.26 4.95 2.65
C ILE A 126 -13.30 4.01 3.28
N VAL A 127 -13.06 2.70 3.23
CA VAL A 127 -13.98 1.69 3.80
C VAL A 127 -14.07 1.83 5.32
N SER A 128 -12.96 2.03 6.02
CA SER A 128 -12.99 2.26 7.47
C SER A 128 -13.69 3.58 7.82
N GLY A 129 -13.55 4.63 7.02
CA GLY A 129 -14.28 5.89 7.19
C GLY A 129 -15.79 5.73 7.02
N SER A 130 -16.25 5.00 6.00
CA SER A 130 -17.68 4.72 5.80
C SER A 130 -18.25 3.84 6.92
N THR A 131 -17.51 2.82 7.36
CA THR A 131 -17.91 1.98 8.51
C THR A 131 -18.00 2.79 9.81
N ALA A 132 -17.08 3.74 10.03
CA ALA A 132 -17.15 4.66 11.16
C ALA A 132 -18.44 5.49 11.18
N THR A 133 -18.87 5.94 10.01
CA THR A 133 -20.14 6.67 9.88
C THR A 133 -21.34 5.81 10.27
N VAL A 134 -21.37 4.54 9.88
CA VAL A 134 -22.42 3.59 10.29
C VAL A 134 -22.43 3.42 11.82
N ILE A 135 -21.26 3.25 12.44
CA ILE A 135 -21.16 3.15 13.91
C ILE A 135 -21.72 4.41 14.59
N VAL A 136 -21.41 5.59 14.07
CA VAL A 136 -21.94 6.86 14.60
C VAL A 136 -23.45 6.89 14.50
N VAL A 137 -24.04 6.48 13.38
CA VAL A 137 -25.52 6.44 13.20
C VAL A 137 -26.16 5.45 14.17
N LEU A 138 -25.58 4.27 14.36
CA LEU A 138 -26.05 3.30 15.33
C LEU A 138 -26.03 3.88 16.76
N LEU A 139 -24.93 4.52 17.18
CA LEU A 139 -24.82 5.19 18.47
C LEU A 139 -25.88 6.27 18.67
N GLN A 140 -26.12 7.10 17.66
CA GLN A 140 -27.13 8.14 17.71
C GLN A 140 -28.54 7.56 17.90
N ASN A 141 -28.86 6.47 17.21
CA ASN A 141 -30.17 5.84 17.29
C ASN A 141 -30.39 5.16 18.65
N SER A 142 -29.37 4.55 19.26
CA SER A 142 -29.54 3.84 20.53
C SER A 142 -29.50 4.73 21.76
N PHE A 143 -28.70 5.78 21.74
CA PHE A 143 -28.55 6.67 22.89
C PHE A 143 -29.31 7.98 22.76
N GLY A 144 -30.00 8.22 21.65
CA GLY A 144 -30.73 9.46 21.38
C GLY A 144 -29.83 10.70 21.24
N TRP A 145 -28.55 10.51 21.16
CA TRP A 145 -27.55 11.58 21.10
C TRP A 145 -27.39 12.12 19.68
N ARG A 146 -28.36 12.84 19.21
CA ARG A 146 -28.26 13.53 17.90
C ARG A 146 -27.40 14.78 18.00
N SER A 147 -26.19 14.64 18.51
CA SER A 147 -25.26 15.75 18.64
C SER A 147 -24.14 15.65 17.62
N ILE A 148 -23.94 16.71 16.87
CA ILE A 148 -22.80 16.89 15.95
C ILE A 148 -21.48 16.71 16.67
N VAL A 149 -21.40 17.11 17.94
CA VAL A 149 -20.20 17.00 18.76
C VAL A 149 -19.80 15.53 18.97
N VAL A 150 -20.74 14.66 19.32
CA VAL A 150 -20.47 13.22 19.52
C VAL A 150 -19.96 12.57 18.23
N SER A 151 -20.61 12.83 17.12
CA SER A 151 -20.22 12.35 15.81
C SER A 151 -18.78 12.81 15.47
N THR A 152 -18.48 14.08 15.68
CA THR A 152 -17.15 14.64 15.41
C THR A 152 -16.07 14.01 16.30
N VAL A 153 -16.33 13.83 17.59
CA VAL A 153 -15.36 13.21 18.52
C VAL A 153 -15.09 11.77 18.14
N VAL A 154 -16.11 10.96 17.85
CA VAL A 154 -15.94 9.56 17.46
C VAL A 154 -15.15 9.46 16.16
N THR A 155 -15.47 10.25 15.16
CA THR A 155 -14.76 10.25 13.87
C THR A 155 -13.31 10.71 14.05
N ALA A 156 -13.06 11.72 14.88
CA ALA A 156 -11.72 12.21 15.17
C ALA A 156 -10.85 11.14 15.88
N LEU A 157 -11.43 10.41 16.84
CA LEU A 157 -10.75 9.30 17.51
C LEU A 157 -10.38 8.17 16.54
N ILE A 158 -11.29 7.77 15.67
CA ILE A 158 -11.04 6.72 14.68
C ILE A 158 -9.95 7.17 13.70
N SER A 159 -10.02 8.40 13.21
CA SER A 159 -9.01 8.98 12.32
C SER A 159 -7.65 9.07 13.00
N GLY A 160 -7.62 9.55 14.25
CA GLY A 160 -6.40 9.62 15.06
C GLY A 160 -5.76 8.24 15.28
N LEU A 161 -6.57 7.22 15.57
CA LEU A 161 -6.10 5.85 15.74
C LEU A 161 -5.52 5.28 14.43
N THR A 162 -6.18 5.54 13.31
CA THR A 162 -5.73 5.10 11.99
C THR A 162 -4.40 5.75 11.60
N ILE A 163 -4.32 7.08 11.70
CA ILE A 163 -3.12 7.84 11.34
C ILE A 163 -1.97 7.52 12.31
N GLY A 164 -2.24 7.47 13.61
CA GLY A 164 -1.27 7.10 14.63
C GLY A 164 -0.72 5.69 14.44
N GLY A 165 -1.60 4.73 14.13
CA GLY A 165 -1.23 3.36 13.81
C GLY A 165 -0.32 3.27 12.57
N LYS A 166 -0.65 3.98 11.50
CA LYS A 166 0.19 4.09 10.30
C LYS A 166 1.55 4.72 10.61
N ALA A 167 1.59 5.77 11.42
CA ALA A 167 2.85 6.43 11.80
C ALA A 167 3.79 5.50 12.58
N ILE A 168 3.25 4.75 13.55
CA ILE A 168 4.00 3.74 14.30
C ILE A 168 4.47 2.62 13.37
N GLY A 169 3.58 2.14 12.50
CA GLY A 169 3.87 1.10 11.52
C GLY A 169 5.01 1.46 10.58
N LYS A 170 5.04 2.70 10.06
CA LYS A 170 6.12 3.21 9.20
C LYS A 170 7.48 3.20 9.91
N LYS A 171 7.52 3.57 11.20
CA LYS A 171 8.74 3.53 12.00
C LYS A 171 9.27 2.10 12.17
N VAL A 172 8.37 1.13 12.40
CA VAL A 172 8.71 -0.29 12.50
C VAL A 172 9.19 -0.82 11.15
N ALA A 173 8.51 -0.47 10.05
CA ALA A 173 8.88 -0.84 8.69
C ALA A 173 10.31 -0.42 8.33
N MET A 174 10.69 0.83 8.64
CA MET A 174 12.04 1.32 8.40
C MET A 174 13.11 0.60 9.22
N LYS A 175 12.81 0.30 10.50
CA LYS A 175 13.78 -0.38 11.38
C LYS A 175 13.93 -1.86 11.08
N LYS A 176 12.85 -2.56 10.70
CA LYS A 176 12.79 -4.00 10.48
C LYS A 176 12.44 -4.36 9.03
N SER A 177 12.86 -3.52 8.08
CA SER A 177 12.54 -3.70 6.66
C SER A 177 12.92 -5.09 6.13
N LYS A 178 14.07 -5.64 6.56
CA LYS A 178 14.53 -6.98 6.20
C LYS A 178 13.52 -8.05 6.62
N ASP A 179 13.06 -8.03 7.87
CA ASP A 179 12.17 -9.06 8.43
C ASP A 179 10.79 -8.97 7.80
N VAL A 180 10.27 -7.75 7.64
CA VAL A 180 8.98 -7.49 6.98
C VAL A 180 8.98 -8.02 5.56
N ILE A 181 10.00 -7.70 4.76
CA ILE A 181 10.08 -8.16 3.37
C ILE A 181 10.25 -9.66 3.30
N TYR A 182 11.08 -10.24 4.16
CA TYR A 182 11.25 -11.70 4.18
C TYR A 182 9.95 -12.41 4.49
N LEU A 183 9.17 -11.91 5.47
CA LEU A 183 7.86 -12.46 5.80
C LEU A 183 6.88 -12.32 4.62
N THR A 184 6.80 -11.14 4.02
CA THR A 184 5.94 -10.87 2.86
C THR A 184 6.33 -11.75 1.67
N ALA A 185 7.60 -11.88 1.37
CA ALA A 185 8.12 -12.73 0.30
C ALA A 185 7.85 -14.21 0.55
N LYS A 186 7.93 -14.66 1.81
CA LYS A 186 7.58 -16.02 2.18
C LYS A 186 6.11 -16.33 1.96
N VAL A 187 5.21 -15.41 2.31
CA VAL A 187 3.78 -15.52 2.02
C VAL A 187 3.54 -15.57 0.52
N LEU A 188 4.19 -14.68 -0.25
CA LEU A 188 4.08 -14.64 -1.71
C LEU A 188 4.59 -15.94 -2.37
N SER A 189 5.66 -16.53 -1.83
CA SER A 189 6.20 -17.80 -2.33
C SER A 189 5.26 -19.00 -2.09
N VAL A 190 4.48 -18.97 -1.01
CA VAL A 190 3.45 -19.98 -0.72
C VAL A 190 2.26 -19.84 -1.66
N LEU A 191 1.89 -18.59 -1.99
CA LEU A 191 0.79 -18.30 -2.91
C LEU A 191 1.14 -18.50 -4.40
N HIS A 192 2.38 -18.92 -4.74
CA HIS A 192 2.88 -19.09 -6.12
C HIS A 192 2.61 -17.87 -7.05
N LEU A 193 2.50 -16.68 -6.50
CA LEU A 193 2.16 -15.46 -7.22
C LEU A 193 3.33 -14.88 -8.04
N VAL A 194 4.56 -15.30 -7.74
CA VAL A 194 5.77 -14.88 -8.48
C VAL A 194 6.48 -16.13 -8.97
N ARG A 195 6.33 -16.40 -10.26
CA ARG A 195 7.05 -17.47 -10.99
C ARG A 195 8.11 -16.88 -11.89
#